data_88c50077e302d62e750ce734ce41729e
#
_entry.id   88c50077e302d62e750ce734ce41729e
#
_cell.length_a   1.000
_cell.length_b   1.000
_cell.length_c   1.000
_cell.angle_alpha   90.00
_cell.angle_beta   90.00
_cell.angle_gamma   90.00
#
_symmetry.space_group_name_H-M   'P 1'
#
loop_
_entity.id
_entity.type
_entity.pdbx_description
1 polymer ?
#
loop_
_entity_poly.entity_id
_entity_poly.type
_entity_poly.pdbx_seq_one_letter_code
_entity_poly.pdbx_strand_id
1 'polypeptide(L)'
;MAEPIDKTQKPDGPWLSRPQPRLRLGGLVLLLLVASLITPLSLDMYTPAIPRMAGYFGTDEATVNLTLWGYYLLFAGGMLVLGPLSDKFGRRPILLAGFVLYVAGGVLCAVAPSIHALIGARLVQAVGAGAVSAVCMAVVKDSFRADRREKILSIMQVLFVVGPAAAPSIGTAVLQVADWRATFWVLAAVGAVCLALTLLFRETLDAADRTDGGLGATLGQLGGVAKDRGFTAFLIVTSLFEVAFMGYIAVGSYIYIDFFGVGEAGYSLFFGIAALLTAAGPFIWLAFSHVTTAKRFTTILIVLAIALGVAIIAVGGSSPVAFCALFSAFAVAEAAGRPYMMNILLEQAKRNAGAASALMNCVRTGVGCIGMVLAALPWGNYVFGVGVLMAVGMAAALAGWIALLRSCAPLAGIKEDEAVSPW
;
A
#
# COMPACT_ATOMS: atom_id res chain seq x y z
N MET A 1 19.65 -30.34 -23.70
CA MET A 1 20.69 -29.42 -24.15
C MET A 1 20.02 -28.08 -24.39
N ALA A 2 20.23 -27.12 -23.50
CA ALA A 2 19.73 -25.75 -23.68
C ALA A 2 20.74 -24.99 -24.55
N GLU A 3 20.30 -24.36 -25.63
CA GLU A 3 21.13 -23.52 -26.48
C GLU A 3 21.72 -22.36 -25.63
N PRO A 4 23.01 -22.02 -25.82
CA PRO A 4 23.62 -20.90 -25.11
C PRO A 4 22.98 -19.58 -25.59
N ILE A 5 22.52 -18.78 -24.65
CA ILE A 5 22.01 -17.41 -24.89
C ILE A 5 23.16 -16.60 -25.50
N ASP A 6 23.02 -16.24 -26.76
CA ASP A 6 23.94 -15.34 -27.46
C ASP A 6 23.91 -13.94 -26.83
N LYS A 7 24.94 -13.61 -26.06
CA LYS A 7 25.13 -12.32 -25.38
C LYS A 7 25.50 -11.15 -26.31
N THR A 8 25.60 -11.37 -27.62
CA THR A 8 26.02 -10.37 -28.58
C THR A 8 24.86 -9.67 -29.31
N GLN A 9 23.62 -10.09 -29.13
CA GLN A 9 22.48 -9.36 -29.64
C GLN A 9 22.27 -8.08 -28.83
N LYS A 10 22.71 -6.95 -29.37
CA LYS A 10 22.31 -5.61 -28.92
C LYS A 10 20.79 -5.55 -28.91
N PRO A 11 20.15 -5.08 -27.83
CA PRO A 11 18.70 -4.96 -27.74
C PRO A 11 18.23 -3.65 -28.43
N ASP A 12 18.37 -3.56 -29.74
CA ASP A 12 17.95 -2.41 -30.54
C ASP A 12 16.52 -2.59 -31.11
N GLY A 13 15.61 -3.09 -30.29
CA GLY A 13 14.18 -3.09 -30.61
C GLY A 13 13.44 -1.92 -29.93
N PRO A 14 12.33 -1.41 -30.49
CA PRO A 14 11.55 -0.37 -29.83
C PRO A 14 11.08 -0.82 -28.46
N TRP A 15 11.17 0.07 -27.46
CA TRP A 15 10.77 -0.21 -26.07
C TRP A 15 9.31 -0.63 -25.92
N LEU A 16 8.47 -0.13 -26.85
CA LEU A 16 7.04 -0.34 -26.82
C LEU A 16 6.64 -1.51 -27.73
N SER A 17 5.87 -2.43 -27.20
CA SER A 17 5.14 -3.44 -27.98
C SER A 17 3.99 -2.80 -28.79
N ARG A 18 3.43 -1.69 -28.29
CA ARG A 18 2.34 -0.92 -28.92
C ARG A 18 2.71 0.55 -29.01
N PRO A 19 2.83 1.13 -30.21
CA PRO A 19 3.24 2.51 -30.39
C PRO A 19 2.20 3.50 -29.84
N GLN A 20 2.70 4.56 -29.20
CA GLN A 20 1.91 5.67 -28.69
C GLN A 20 2.21 6.92 -29.53
N PRO A 21 1.48 7.16 -30.63
CA PRO A 21 1.87 8.14 -31.62
C PRO A 21 1.82 9.58 -31.11
N ARG A 22 0.88 9.91 -30.21
CA ARG A 22 0.73 11.25 -29.64
C ARG A 22 1.56 11.42 -28.35
N LEU A 23 1.50 10.44 -27.46
CA LEU A 23 2.16 10.50 -26.15
C LEU A 23 3.65 10.17 -26.25
N ARG A 24 4.07 9.38 -27.26
CA ARG A 24 5.42 8.82 -27.41
C ARG A 24 5.86 8.01 -26.18
N LEU A 25 7.09 7.45 -26.22
CA LEU A 25 7.64 6.68 -25.10
C LEU A 25 7.79 7.56 -23.83
N GLY A 26 8.38 8.74 -23.97
CA GLY A 26 8.68 9.62 -22.85
C GLY A 26 7.41 10.07 -22.11
N GLY A 27 6.35 10.42 -22.84
CA GLY A 27 5.08 10.81 -22.23
C GLY A 27 4.39 9.65 -21.52
N LEU A 28 4.43 8.43 -22.10
CA LEU A 28 3.87 7.25 -21.43
C LEU A 28 4.62 6.91 -20.15
N VAL A 29 5.95 6.93 -20.19
CA VAL A 29 6.77 6.69 -18.98
C VAL A 29 6.49 7.77 -17.93
N LEU A 30 6.44 9.05 -18.31
CA LEU A 30 6.10 10.14 -17.40
C LEU A 30 4.72 9.93 -16.76
N LEU A 31 3.69 9.60 -17.58
CA LEU A 31 2.34 9.31 -17.08
C LEU A 31 2.37 8.20 -16.02
N LEU A 32 3.03 7.08 -16.30
CA LEU A 32 3.08 5.92 -15.40
C LEU A 32 3.85 6.22 -14.11
N LEU A 33 4.98 6.94 -14.19
CA LEU A 33 5.78 7.29 -13.03
C LEU A 33 5.06 8.32 -12.14
N VAL A 34 4.46 9.36 -12.72
CA VAL A 34 3.70 10.35 -11.94
C VAL A 34 2.44 9.71 -11.36
N ALA A 35 1.74 8.87 -12.11
CA ALA A 35 0.59 8.14 -11.62
C ALA A 35 0.92 7.20 -10.45
N SER A 36 2.12 6.60 -10.42
CA SER A 36 2.56 5.76 -9.29
C SER A 36 2.79 6.55 -8.00
N LEU A 37 3.10 7.85 -8.10
CA LEU A 37 3.22 8.74 -6.94
C LEU A 37 1.88 9.22 -6.39
N ILE A 38 0.79 9.14 -7.16
CA ILE A 38 -0.54 9.61 -6.73
C ILE A 38 -0.95 8.95 -5.41
N THR A 39 -0.76 7.64 -5.27
CA THR A 39 -1.16 6.90 -4.08
C THR A 39 -0.40 7.38 -2.83
N PRO A 40 0.94 7.32 -2.76
CA PRO A 40 1.66 7.77 -1.58
C PRO A 40 1.46 9.26 -1.28
N LEU A 41 1.43 10.12 -2.31
CA LEU A 41 1.17 11.54 -2.08
C LEU A 41 -0.22 11.78 -1.49
N SER A 42 -1.25 11.10 -1.99
CA SER A 42 -2.62 11.27 -1.51
C SER A 42 -2.82 10.77 -0.08
N LEU A 43 -2.06 9.76 0.33
CA LEU A 43 -2.16 9.18 1.65
C LEU A 43 -1.39 9.99 2.70
N ASP A 44 -0.17 10.43 2.37
CA ASP A 44 0.77 10.88 3.37
C ASP A 44 1.05 12.41 3.33
N MET A 45 0.76 13.10 2.20
CA MET A 45 1.12 14.52 2.06
C MET A 45 0.33 15.45 3.00
N TYR A 46 -0.92 15.11 3.35
CA TYR A 46 -1.72 15.97 4.23
C TYR A 46 -1.66 15.54 5.70
N THR A 47 -1.01 14.40 6.02
CA THR A 47 -0.93 13.88 7.39
C THR A 47 -0.32 14.84 8.42
N PRO A 48 0.65 15.73 8.07
CA PRO A 48 1.12 16.73 9.01
C PRO A 48 0.05 17.76 9.43
N ALA A 49 -1.01 17.94 8.62
CA ALA A 49 -2.09 18.85 8.91
C ALA A 49 -3.20 18.24 9.77
N ILE A 50 -3.28 16.92 9.88
CA ILE A 50 -4.37 16.20 10.54
C ILE A 50 -4.63 16.68 11.98
N PRO A 51 -3.64 16.87 12.87
CA PRO A 51 -3.89 17.34 14.23
C PRO A 51 -4.61 18.69 14.29
N ARG A 52 -4.35 19.59 13.34
CA ARG A 52 -5.02 20.90 13.27
C ARG A 52 -6.45 20.81 12.74
N MET A 53 -6.80 19.76 12.00
CA MET A 53 -8.12 19.62 11.35
C MET A 53 -9.23 19.38 12.36
N ALA A 54 -8.97 18.65 13.45
CA ALA A 54 -9.95 18.43 14.51
C ALA A 54 -10.43 19.76 15.12
N GLY A 55 -9.48 20.63 15.48
CA GLY A 55 -9.78 21.98 15.98
C GLY A 55 -10.42 22.88 14.92
N TYR A 56 -9.97 22.81 13.67
CA TYR A 56 -10.53 23.60 12.58
C TYR A 56 -12.01 23.30 12.30
N PHE A 57 -12.39 22.02 12.31
CA PHE A 57 -13.77 21.58 12.04
C PHE A 57 -14.64 21.46 13.29
N GLY A 58 -14.06 21.64 14.51
CA GLY A 58 -14.78 21.48 15.77
C GLY A 58 -15.27 20.04 15.98
N THR A 59 -14.46 19.06 15.63
CA THR A 59 -14.78 17.63 15.69
C THR A 59 -13.71 16.84 16.44
N ASP A 60 -13.99 15.57 16.71
CA ASP A 60 -13.00 14.64 17.32
C ASP A 60 -12.01 14.08 16.30
N GLU A 61 -10.89 13.59 16.81
CA GLU A 61 -9.80 13.02 16.01
C GLU A 61 -10.22 11.74 15.27
N ALA A 62 -11.12 10.95 15.86
CA ALA A 62 -11.64 9.73 15.25
C ALA A 62 -12.42 10.06 13.96
N THR A 63 -13.20 11.15 13.98
CA THR A 63 -13.92 11.65 12.79
C THR A 63 -12.94 12.15 11.72
N VAL A 64 -11.87 12.84 12.10
CA VAL A 64 -10.84 13.26 11.13
C VAL A 64 -10.15 12.02 10.51
N ASN A 65 -9.85 11.01 11.30
CA ASN A 65 -9.25 9.75 10.82
C ASN A 65 -10.12 8.98 9.82
N LEU A 66 -11.45 9.24 9.74
CA LEU A 66 -12.29 8.74 8.64
C LEU A 66 -11.77 9.13 7.25
N THR A 67 -11.11 10.28 7.14
CA THR A 67 -10.51 10.73 5.89
C THR A 67 -9.34 9.85 5.45
N LEU A 68 -8.68 9.15 6.38
CA LEU A 68 -7.59 8.21 6.12
C LEU A 68 -8.12 6.81 5.84
N TRP A 69 -8.75 6.17 6.84
CA TRP A 69 -9.13 4.77 6.68
C TRP A 69 -10.24 4.56 5.65
N GLY A 70 -11.17 5.53 5.52
CA GLY A 70 -12.16 5.52 4.45
C GLY A 70 -11.53 5.60 3.06
N TYR A 71 -10.47 6.42 2.92
CA TYR A 71 -9.70 6.48 1.69
C TYR A 71 -9.04 5.12 1.38
N TYR A 72 -8.32 4.51 2.34
CA TYR A 72 -7.68 3.21 2.13
C TYR A 72 -8.67 2.14 1.71
N LEU A 73 -9.82 2.09 2.37
CA LEU A 73 -10.86 1.09 2.09
C LEU A 73 -11.42 1.25 0.67
N LEU A 74 -11.77 2.48 0.27
CA LEU A 74 -12.32 2.75 -1.07
C LEU A 74 -11.25 2.68 -2.16
N PHE A 75 -10.01 2.99 -1.85
CA PHE A 75 -8.87 2.77 -2.74
C PHE A 75 -8.71 1.28 -3.08
N ALA A 76 -8.69 0.41 -2.07
CA ALA A 76 -8.62 -1.04 -2.26
C ALA A 76 -9.85 -1.57 -3.02
N GLY A 77 -11.05 -1.11 -2.67
CA GLY A 77 -12.29 -1.43 -3.39
C GLY A 77 -12.26 -0.97 -4.85
N GLY A 78 -11.76 0.24 -5.10
CA GLY A 78 -11.57 0.79 -6.44
C GLY A 78 -10.62 -0.06 -7.29
N MET A 79 -9.48 -0.47 -6.74
CA MET A 79 -8.56 -1.40 -7.43
C MET A 79 -9.24 -2.72 -7.77
N LEU A 80 -9.96 -3.30 -6.82
CA LEU A 80 -10.61 -4.60 -6.98
C LEU A 80 -11.69 -4.60 -8.05
N VAL A 81 -12.45 -3.51 -8.15
CA VAL A 81 -13.58 -3.38 -9.09
C VAL A 81 -13.12 -2.85 -10.45
N LEU A 82 -12.33 -1.79 -10.46
CA LEU A 82 -12.01 -1.05 -11.68
C LEU A 82 -10.84 -1.70 -12.46
N GLY A 83 -10.04 -2.54 -11.81
CA GLY A 83 -9.06 -3.39 -12.51
C GLY A 83 -9.73 -4.30 -13.54
N PRO A 84 -10.60 -5.24 -13.14
CA PRO A 84 -11.35 -6.10 -14.05
C PRO A 84 -12.25 -5.34 -15.04
N LEU A 85 -12.83 -4.20 -14.62
CA LEU A 85 -13.58 -3.36 -15.55
C LEU A 85 -12.68 -2.82 -16.67
N SER A 86 -11.41 -2.56 -16.41
CA SER A 86 -10.47 -2.13 -17.44
C SER A 86 -10.10 -3.25 -18.42
N ASP A 87 -10.19 -4.52 -18.00
CA ASP A 87 -10.04 -5.68 -18.89
C ASP A 87 -11.25 -5.84 -19.84
N LYS A 88 -12.42 -5.38 -19.41
CA LYS A 88 -13.66 -5.45 -20.18
C LYS A 88 -13.85 -4.25 -21.09
N PHE A 89 -13.73 -3.03 -20.58
CA PHE A 89 -14.05 -1.80 -21.29
C PHE A 89 -12.84 -1.16 -21.99
N GLY A 90 -11.63 -1.63 -21.69
CA GLY A 90 -10.37 -1.06 -22.16
C GLY A 90 -9.68 -0.22 -21.08
N ARG A 91 -8.36 -0.05 -21.23
CA ARG A 91 -7.51 0.67 -20.25
C ARG A 91 -7.82 2.17 -20.24
N ARG A 92 -7.90 2.77 -21.44
CA ARG A 92 -8.06 4.21 -21.58
C ARG A 92 -9.33 4.77 -20.95
N PRO A 93 -10.54 4.22 -21.18
CA PRO A 93 -11.77 4.74 -20.57
C PRO A 93 -11.75 4.71 -19.05
N ILE A 94 -11.26 3.62 -18.46
CA ILE A 94 -11.19 3.47 -16.99
C ILE A 94 -10.12 4.39 -16.40
N LEU A 95 -8.98 4.56 -17.09
CA LEU A 95 -7.93 5.48 -16.66
C LEU A 95 -8.41 6.94 -16.69
N LEU A 96 -9.12 7.35 -17.74
CA LEU A 96 -9.74 8.68 -17.83
C LEU A 96 -10.76 8.90 -16.72
N ALA A 97 -11.69 7.96 -16.51
CA ALA A 97 -12.67 8.05 -15.43
C ALA A 97 -11.99 8.11 -14.05
N GLY A 98 -10.94 7.31 -13.84
CA GLY A 98 -10.14 7.32 -12.61
C GLY A 98 -9.50 8.68 -12.34
N PHE A 99 -8.86 9.29 -13.34
CA PHE A 99 -8.27 10.62 -13.16
C PHE A 99 -9.31 11.73 -13.02
N VAL A 100 -10.46 11.64 -13.70
CA VAL A 100 -11.57 12.59 -13.51
C VAL A 100 -12.09 12.52 -12.07
N LEU A 101 -12.35 11.32 -11.53
CA LEU A 101 -12.78 11.15 -10.14
C LEU A 101 -11.71 11.63 -9.15
N TYR A 102 -10.43 11.35 -9.43
CA TYR A 102 -9.32 11.76 -8.59
C TYR A 102 -9.19 13.30 -8.52
N VAL A 103 -9.21 13.97 -9.67
CA VAL A 103 -9.12 15.44 -9.77
C VAL A 103 -10.35 16.09 -9.14
N ALA A 104 -11.55 15.62 -9.48
CA ALA A 104 -12.79 16.13 -8.92
C ALA A 104 -12.81 15.97 -7.38
N GLY A 105 -12.45 14.77 -6.89
CA GLY A 105 -12.31 14.52 -5.45
C GLY A 105 -11.28 15.43 -4.79
N GLY A 106 -10.12 15.66 -5.42
CA GLY A 106 -9.09 16.57 -4.93
C GLY A 106 -9.56 18.01 -4.83
N VAL A 107 -10.25 18.51 -5.86
CA VAL A 107 -10.86 19.86 -5.85
C VAL A 107 -11.95 19.96 -4.76
N LEU A 108 -12.82 18.96 -4.67
CA LEU A 108 -13.86 18.94 -3.62
C LEU A 108 -13.25 18.89 -2.21
N CYS A 109 -12.15 18.18 -2.00
CA CYS A 109 -11.40 18.21 -0.73
C CYS A 109 -10.88 19.62 -0.42
N ALA A 110 -10.29 20.30 -1.41
CA ALA A 110 -9.71 21.62 -1.23
C ALA A 110 -10.76 22.68 -0.88
N VAL A 111 -12.00 22.55 -1.36
CA VAL A 111 -13.09 23.49 -1.10
C VAL A 111 -14.08 23.01 -0.03
N ALA A 112 -13.79 21.90 0.67
CA ALA A 112 -14.71 21.29 1.62
C ALA A 112 -15.09 22.24 2.76
N PRO A 113 -16.40 22.52 2.98
CA PRO A 113 -16.87 23.42 4.03
C PRO A 113 -17.01 22.74 5.39
N SER A 114 -17.03 21.41 5.45
CA SER A 114 -17.20 20.61 6.66
C SER A 114 -16.40 19.32 6.59
N ILE A 115 -16.17 18.71 7.76
CA ILE A 115 -15.46 17.41 7.82
C ILE A 115 -16.20 16.32 7.05
N HIS A 116 -17.53 16.29 7.09
CA HIS A 116 -18.32 15.30 6.34
C HIS A 116 -18.20 15.49 4.82
N ALA A 117 -18.15 16.74 4.34
CA ALA A 117 -17.89 17.03 2.94
C ALA A 117 -16.47 16.58 2.53
N LEU A 118 -15.47 16.82 3.40
CA LEU A 118 -14.10 16.37 3.19
C LEU A 118 -14.03 14.85 3.14
N ILE A 119 -14.66 14.13 4.06
CA ILE A 119 -14.73 12.67 4.06
C ILE A 119 -15.34 12.19 2.73
N GLY A 120 -16.51 12.69 2.34
CA GLY A 120 -17.16 12.31 1.09
C GLY A 120 -16.28 12.55 -0.15
N ALA A 121 -15.62 13.71 -0.21
CA ALA A 121 -14.68 14.05 -1.28
C ALA A 121 -13.48 13.12 -1.32
N ARG A 122 -12.92 12.75 -0.15
CA ARG A 122 -11.82 11.77 -0.02
C ARG A 122 -12.22 10.38 -0.52
N LEU A 123 -13.46 9.93 -0.25
CA LEU A 123 -13.96 8.65 -0.75
C LEU A 123 -14.04 8.64 -2.29
N VAL A 124 -14.50 9.73 -2.90
CA VAL A 124 -14.51 9.89 -4.37
C VAL A 124 -13.09 9.86 -4.94
N GLN A 125 -12.18 10.63 -4.32
CA GLN A 125 -10.77 10.68 -4.71
C GLN A 125 -10.11 9.29 -4.62
N ALA A 126 -10.41 8.52 -3.58
CA ALA A 126 -9.88 7.18 -3.34
C ALA A 126 -10.26 6.18 -4.44
N VAL A 127 -11.54 6.18 -4.86
CA VAL A 127 -12.00 5.34 -5.97
C VAL A 127 -11.23 5.66 -7.25
N GLY A 128 -11.04 6.96 -7.53
CA GLY A 128 -10.25 7.42 -8.67
C GLY A 128 -8.79 6.94 -8.61
N ALA A 129 -8.14 7.10 -7.46
CA ALA A 129 -6.75 6.62 -7.25
C ALA A 129 -6.63 5.11 -7.39
N GLY A 130 -7.60 4.34 -6.87
CA GLY A 130 -7.65 2.88 -7.01
C GLY A 130 -7.75 2.43 -8.47
N ALA A 131 -8.61 3.09 -9.27
CA ALA A 131 -8.71 2.87 -10.70
C ALA A 131 -7.36 3.10 -11.41
N VAL A 132 -6.75 4.26 -11.15
CA VAL A 132 -5.45 4.64 -11.73
C VAL A 132 -4.38 3.61 -11.40
N SER A 133 -4.24 3.23 -10.13
CA SER A 133 -3.24 2.26 -9.67
C SER A 133 -3.39 0.90 -10.37
N ALA A 134 -4.61 0.36 -10.42
CA ALA A 134 -4.88 -0.93 -11.06
C ALA A 134 -4.58 -0.89 -12.56
N VAL A 135 -5.04 0.16 -13.25
CA VAL A 135 -4.90 0.27 -14.71
C VAL A 135 -3.46 0.57 -15.13
N CYS A 136 -2.71 1.39 -14.38
CA CYS A 136 -1.31 1.67 -14.69
C CYS A 136 -0.45 0.39 -14.73
N MET A 137 -0.65 -0.53 -13.77
CA MET A 137 0.05 -1.82 -13.77
C MET A 137 -0.29 -2.66 -15.02
N ALA A 138 -1.57 -2.66 -15.44
CA ALA A 138 -1.99 -3.34 -16.66
C ALA A 138 -1.40 -2.69 -17.92
N VAL A 139 -1.39 -1.34 -17.99
CA VAL A 139 -0.78 -0.58 -19.11
C VAL A 139 0.70 -0.89 -19.25
N VAL A 140 1.45 -1.04 -18.14
CA VAL A 140 2.86 -1.47 -18.20
C VAL A 140 2.99 -2.83 -18.85
N LYS A 141 2.13 -3.79 -18.44
CA LYS A 141 2.11 -5.14 -19.00
C LYS A 141 1.81 -5.14 -20.50
N ASP A 142 0.85 -4.33 -20.92
CA ASP A 142 0.33 -4.31 -22.30
C ASP A 142 1.25 -3.51 -23.24
N SER A 143 1.95 -2.48 -22.73
CA SER A 143 2.69 -1.52 -23.57
C SER A 143 4.17 -1.86 -23.75
N PHE A 144 4.80 -2.48 -22.77
CA PHE A 144 6.25 -2.69 -22.77
C PHE A 144 6.61 -4.15 -23.08
N ARG A 145 7.69 -4.33 -23.86
CA ARG A 145 8.30 -5.65 -24.09
C ARG A 145 8.82 -6.23 -22.76
N ALA A 146 8.87 -7.54 -22.66
CA ALA A 146 9.22 -8.25 -21.43
C ALA A 146 10.55 -7.78 -20.81
N ASP A 147 11.59 -7.56 -21.64
CA ASP A 147 12.93 -7.09 -21.25
C ASP A 147 12.93 -5.64 -20.69
N ARG A 148 11.96 -4.81 -21.07
CA ARG A 148 11.85 -3.40 -20.64
C ARG A 148 10.83 -3.20 -19.53
N ARG A 149 9.84 -4.08 -19.45
CA ARG A 149 8.79 -4.08 -18.44
C ARG A 149 9.36 -4.10 -17.03
N GLU A 150 10.34 -4.97 -16.78
CA GLU A 150 11.00 -5.09 -15.49
C GLU A 150 11.62 -3.78 -15.01
N LYS A 151 12.30 -3.04 -15.91
CA LYS A 151 12.89 -1.73 -15.58
C LYS A 151 11.84 -0.71 -15.18
N ILE A 152 10.73 -0.62 -15.91
CA ILE A 152 9.65 0.33 -15.59
C ILE A 152 9.00 -0.03 -14.26
N LEU A 153 8.69 -1.32 -14.04
CA LEU A 153 8.12 -1.80 -12.77
C LEU A 153 9.07 -1.53 -11.59
N SER A 154 10.38 -1.74 -11.77
CA SER A 154 11.37 -1.46 -10.73
C SER A 154 11.42 0.02 -10.37
N ILE A 155 11.37 0.92 -11.34
CA ILE A 155 11.34 2.38 -11.08
C ILE A 155 10.03 2.76 -10.36
N MET A 156 8.88 2.25 -10.82
CA MET A 156 7.59 2.48 -10.13
C MET A 156 7.63 1.99 -8.69
N GLN A 157 8.24 0.81 -8.44
CA GLN A 157 8.40 0.27 -7.09
C GLN A 157 9.29 1.16 -6.20
N VAL A 158 10.39 1.69 -6.73
CA VAL A 158 11.23 2.65 -6.00
C VAL A 158 10.42 3.90 -5.63
N LEU A 159 9.63 4.44 -6.56
CA LEU A 159 8.77 5.61 -6.29
C LEU A 159 7.70 5.30 -5.23
N PHE A 160 7.15 4.08 -5.25
CA PHE A 160 6.19 3.64 -4.24
C PHE A 160 6.80 3.53 -2.84
N VAL A 161 8.09 3.20 -2.73
CA VAL A 161 8.83 3.14 -1.45
C VAL A 161 9.29 4.52 -0.99
N VAL A 162 9.82 5.34 -1.91
CA VAL A 162 10.33 6.69 -1.60
C VAL A 162 9.17 7.69 -1.38
N GLY A 163 8.03 7.46 -2.05
CA GLY A 163 6.86 8.33 -1.98
C GLY A 163 6.39 8.61 -0.54
N PRO A 164 6.10 7.60 0.28
CA PRO A 164 5.72 7.80 1.69
C PRO A 164 6.79 8.54 2.51
N ALA A 165 8.07 8.31 2.23
CA ALA A 165 9.14 9.02 2.93
C ALA A 165 9.19 10.52 2.58
N ALA A 166 8.86 10.88 1.35
CA ALA A 166 8.91 12.26 0.86
C ALA A 166 7.59 13.02 1.05
N ALA A 167 6.45 12.33 0.99
CA ALA A 167 5.13 12.95 0.96
C ALA A 167 4.82 13.85 2.17
N PRO A 168 5.07 13.46 3.44
CA PRO A 168 4.86 14.34 4.58
C PRO A 168 5.77 15.58 4.55
N SER A 169 7.02 15.44 4.07
CA SER A 169 7.95 16.56 3.94
C SER A 169 7.46 17.58 2.90
N ILE A 170 6.93 17.10 1.77
CA ILE A 170 6.28 17.96 0.76
C ILE A 170 5.07 18.65 1.38
N GLY A 171 4.24 17.90 2.12
CA GLY A 171 3.08 18.43 2.83
C GLY A 171 3.46 19.54 3.82
N THR A 172 4.46 19.30 4.65
CA THR A 172 4.98 20.30 5.60
C THR A 172 5.48 21.56 4.88
N ALA A 173 6.21 21.41 3.77
CA ALA A 173 6.65 22.56 2.98
C ALA A 173 5.47 23.39 2.43
N VAL A 174 4.39 22.74 2.00
CA VAL A 174 3.15 23.41 1.58
C VAL A 174 2.50 24.14 2.75
N LEU A 175 2.45 23.51 3.95
CA LEU A 175 1.85 24.09 5.15
C LEU A 175 2.60 25.30 5.71
N GLN A 176 3.89 25.48 5.35
CA GLN A 176 4.65 26.68 5.72
C GLN A 176 4.21 27.94 4.97
N VAL A 177 3.61 27.79 3.79
CA VAL A 177 3.24 28.90 2.90
C VAL A 177 1.72 29.01 2.66
N ALA A 178 0.96 27.99 3.03
CA ALA A 178 -0.48 27.92 2.79
C ALA A 178 -1.18 27.06 3.86
N ASP A 179 -2.51 27.03 3.81
CA ASP A 179 -3.31 26.15 4.69
C ASP A 179 -3.35 24.68 4.17
N TRP A 180 -3.98 23.78 4.93
CA TRP A 180 -4.10 22.36 4.59
C TRP A 180 -4.82 22.12 3.25
N ARG A 181 -5.68 23.03 2.79
CA ARG A 181 -6.37 22.94 1.49
C ARG A 181 -5.41 22.95 0.32
N ALA A 182 -4.28 23.64 0.46
CA ALA A 182 -3.28 23.71 -0.59
C ALA A 182 -2.69 22.33 -0.91
N THR A 183 -2.61 21.41 0.05
CA THR A 183 -2.16 20.03 -0.21
C THR A 183 -3.08 19.33 -1.21
N PHE A 184 -4.39 19.52 -1.09
CA PHE A 184 -5.37 18.96 -2.02
C PHE A 184 -5.37 19.62 -3.39
N TRP A 185 -5.08 20.94 -3.45
CA TRP A 185 -4.87 21.63 -4.73
C TRP A 185 -3.63 21.10 -5.47
N VAL A 186 -2.53 20.82 -4.75
CA VAL A 186 -1.34 20.20 -5.34
C VAL A 186 -1.68 18.80 -5.88
N LEU A 187 -2.40 17.98 -5.11
CA LEU A 187 -2.84 16.64 -5.56
C LEU A 187 -3.76 16.73 -6.79
N ALA A 188 -4.70 17.66 -6.80
CA ALA A 188 -5.58 17.89 -7.95
C ALA A 188 -4.80 18.33 -9.19
N ALA A 189 -3.78 19.20 -9.03
CA ALA A 189 -2.93 19.64 -10.12
C ALA A 189 -2.10 18.48 -10.70
N VAL A 190 -1.50 17.64 -9.86
CA VAL A 190 -0.78 16.43 -10.31
C VAL A 190 -1.72 15.49 -11.06
N GLY A 191 -2.94 15.27 -10.54
CA GLY A 191 -3.96 14.48 -11.22
C GLY A 191 -4.39 15.08 -12.56
N ALA A 192 -4.54 16.40 -12.65
CA ALA A 192 -4.90 17.12 -13.88
C ALA A 192 -3.81 16.98 -14.97
N VAL A 193 -2.53 17.02 -14.59
CA VAL A 193 -1.41 16.74 -15.51
C VAL A 193 -1.51 15.31 -16.05
N CYS A 194 -1.73 14.33 -15.17
CA CYS A 194 -1.92 12.94 -15.60
C CYS A 194 -3.18 12.75 -16.47
N LEU A 195 -4.27 13.45 -16.17
CA LEU A 195 -5.49 13.46 -16.98
C LEU A 195 -5.20 14.01 -18.38
N ALA A 196 -4.49 15.13 -18.49
CA ALA A 196 -4.10 15.70 -19.78
C ALA A 196 -3.22 14.74 -20.60
N LEU A 197 -2.25 14.08 -19.96
CA LEU A 197 -1.44 13.04 -20.61
C LEU A 197 -2.31 11.86 -21.06
N THR A 198 -3.30 11.46 -20.25
CA THR A 198 -4.21 10.36 -20.57
C THR A 198 -5.14 10.67 -21.74
N LEU A 199 -5.48 11.93 -22.00
CA LEU A 199 -6.22 12.32 -23.20
C LEU A 199 -5.44 12.01 -24.49
N LEU A 200 -4.09 12.10 -24.44
CA LEU A 200 -3.20 11.75 -25.54
C LEU A 200 -2.86 10.25 -25.61
N PHE A 201 -3.16 9.50 -24.53
CA PHE A 201 -2.90 8.07 -24.44
C PHE A 201 -3.78 7.28 -25.40
N ARG A 202 -3.17 6.35 -26.19
CA ARG A 202 -3.87 5.43 -27.06
C ARG A 202 -4.15 4.13 -26.30
N GLU A 203 -5.35 3.57 -26.53
CA GLU A 203 -5.77 2.28 -25.97
C GLU A 203 -4.72 1.19 -26.26
N THR A 204 -4.41 0.40 -25.21
CA THR A 204 -3.42 -0.67 -25.26
C THR A 204 -4.04 -2.07 -25.26
N LEU A 205 -5.32 -2.19 -24.92
CA LEU A 205 -6.04 -3.46 -24.95
C LEU A 205 -6.85 -3.58 -26.23
N ASP A 206 -6.51 -4.58 -27.08
CA ASP A 206 -7.28 -4.83 -28.30
C ASP A 206 -8.69 -5.32 -27.97
N ALA A 207 -9.64 -4.99 -28.83
CA ALA A 207 -11.02 -5.41 -28.63
C ALA A 207 -11.18 -6.95 -28.58
N ALA A 208 -10.31 -7.68 -29.29
CA ALA A 208 -10.28 -9.14 -29.28
C ALA A 208 -9.74 -9.75 -27.98
N ASP A 209 -8.91 -9.00 -27.24
CA ASP A 209 -8.31 -9.45 -25.98
C ASP A 209 -9.14 -9.06 -24.75
N ARG A 210 -10.26 -8.36 -24.96
CA ARG A 210 -11.16 -7.97 -23.87
C ARG A 210 -11.89 -9.18 -23.32
N THR A 211 -11.98 -9.24 -21.99
CA THR A 211 -12.66 -10.36 -21.33
C THR A 211 -14.17 -10.09 -21.23
N ASP A 212 -14.97 -11.10 -21.53
CA ASP A 212 -16.42 -11.07 -21.27
C ASP A 212 -16.74 -11.26 -19.77
N GLY A 213 -15.72 -11.55 -18.95
CA GLY A 213 -15.84 -11.77 -17.51
C GLY A 213 -16.34 -10.50 -16.80
N GLY A 214 -17.55 -10.55 -16.27
CA GLY A 214 -18.09 -9.49 -15.42
C GLY A 214 -17.53 -9.56 -14.00
N LEU A 215 -17.82 -8.53 -13.20
CA LEU A 215 -17.50 -8.48 -11.76
C LEU A 215 -17.90 -9.77 -11.01
N GLY A 216 -19.03 -10.40 -11.40
CA GLY A 216 -19.47 -11.66 -10.81
C GLY A 216 -18.49 -12.82 -11.00
N ALA A 217 -17.82 -12.91 -12.16
CA ALA A 217 -16.80 -13.93 -12.40
C ALA A 217 -15.56 -13.67 -11.53
N THR A 218 -15.13 -12.41 -11.40
CA THR A 218 -14.02 -12.02 -10.53
C THR A 218 -14.34 -12.31 -9.07
N LEU A 219 -15.51 -11.91 -8.58
CA LEU A 219 -15.96 -12.21 -7.21
C LEU A 219 -16.07 -13.72 -6.97
N GLY A 220 -16.52 -14.48 -7.96
CA GLY A 220 -16.54 -15.95 -7.92
C GLY A 220 -15.15 -16.56 -7.76
N GLN A 221 -14.16 -16.03 -8.47
CA GLN A 221 -12.76 -16.48 -8.34
C GLN A 221 -12.18 -16.12 -6.97
N LEU A 222 -12.44 -14.91 -6.45
CA LEU A 222 -12.06 -14.50 -5.09
C LEU A 222 -12.68 -15.42 -4.04
N GLY A 223 -14.00 -15.70 -4.16
CA GLY A 223 -14.70 -16.62 -3.28
C GLY A 223 -14.16 -18.05 -3.35
N GLY A 224 -13.71 -18.48 -4.54
CA GLY A 224 -13.03 -19.77 -4.73
C GLY A 224 -11.73 -19.88 -3.95
N VAL A 225 -10.89 -18.84 -4.01
CA VAL A 225 -9.61 -18.77 -3.27
C VAL A 225 -9.87 -18.66 -1.76
N ALA A 226 -10.84 -17.85 -1.33
CA ALA A 226 -11.20 -17.68 0.08
C ALA A 226 -11.74 -18.96 0.76
N LYS A 227 -12.21 -19.95 0.00
CA LYS A 227 -12.65 -21.26 0.53
C LYS A 227 -11.48 -22.14 0.98
N ASP A 228 -10.27 -21.89 0.49
CA ASP A 228 -9.08 -22.60 0.97
C ASP A 228 -8.78 -22.18 2.41
N ARG A 229 -8.97 -23.11 3.34
CA ARG A 229 -8.79 -22.86 4.78
C ARG A 229 -7.34 -22.51 5.14
N GLY A 230 -6.37 -23.16 4.51
CA GLY A 230 -4.94 -22.88 4.73
C GLY A 230 -4.57 -21.48 4.28
N PHE A 231 -4.97 -21.13 3.05
CA PHE A 231 -4.77 -19.80 2.48
C PHE A 231 -5.38 -18.71 3.37
N THR A 232 -6.67 -18.85 3.69
CA THR A 232 -7.41 -17.80 4.43
C THR A 232 -6.89 -17.64 5.86
N ALA A 233 -6.61 -18.75 6.56
CA ALA A 233 -6.07 -18.68 7.91
C ALA A 233 -4.67 -18.04 7.94
N PHE A 234 -3.78 -18.40 7.00
CA PHE A 234 -2.45 -17.80 6.91
C PHE A 234 -2.52 -16.32 6.51
N LEU A 235 -3.41 -15.98 5.58
CA LEU A 235 -3.65 -14.59 5.19
C LEU A 235 -4.12 -13.75 6.38
N ILE A 236 -5.08 -14.23 7.17
CA ILE A 236 -5.58 -13.51 8.36
C ILE A 236 -4.45 -13.31 9.36
N VAL A 237 -3.72 -14.37 9.72
CA VAL A 237 -2.59 -14.31 10.67
C VAL A 237 -1.55 -13.28 10.24
N THR A 238 -1.16 -13.30 8.97
CA THR A 238 -0.15 -12.38 8.46
C THR A 238 -0.67 -10.95 8.27
N SER A 239 -1.98 -10.77 8.06
CA SER A 239 -2.61 -9.45 7.96
C SER A 239 -2.68 -8.73 9.32
N LEU A 240 -2.55 -9.43 10.45
CA LEU A 240 -2.55 -8.79 11.76
C LEU A 240 -1.35 -7.85 12.00
N PHE A 241 -0.26 -8.01 11.26
CA PHE A 241 0.83 -7.01 11.27
C PHE A 241 0.33 -5.63 10.79
N GLU A 242 -0.62 -5.60 9.85
CA GLU A 242 -1.17 -4.34 9.34
C GLU A 242 -1.98 -3.57 10.38
N VAL A 243 -2.50 -4.22 11.41
CA VAL A 243 -3.27 -3.55 12.49
C VAL A 243 -2.43 -2.47 13.16
N ALA A 244 -1.22 -2.81 13.58
CA ALA A 244 -0.33 -1.86 14.24
C ALA A 244 0.32 -0.90 13.24
N PHE A 245 0.70 -1.40 12.05
CA PHE A 245 1.35 -0.57 11.02
C PHE A 245 0.43 0.54 10.52
N MET A 246 -0.80 0.20 10.13
CA MET A 246 -1.79 1.18 9.69
C MET A 246 -2.31 2.03 10.86
N GLY A 247 -2.41 1.44 12.06
CA GLY A 247 -2.72 2.20 13.28
C GLY A 247 -1.74 3.34 13.52
N TYR A 248 -0.43 3.09 13.36
CA TYR A 248 0.57 4.15 13.44
C TYR A 248 0.38 5.22 12.35
N ILE A 249 0.07 4.83 11.11
CA ILE A 249 -0.20 5.82 10.05
C ILE A 249 -1.34 6.75 10.45
N ALA A 250 -2.37 6.23 11.13
CA ALA A 250 -3.53 7.03 11.56
C ALA A 250 -3.20 8.03 12.69
N VAL A 251 -2.31 7.67 13.61
CA VAL A 251 -2.07 8.49 14.81
C VAL A 251 -0.64 9.02 14.93
N GLY A 252 0.24 8.69 13.98
CA GLY A 252 1.65 9.09 14.02
C GLY A 252 1.85 10.61 14.06
N SER A 253 1.03 11.40 13.34
CA SER A 253 1.08 12.86 13.41
C SER A 253 0.74 13.38 14.80
N TYR A 254 -0.30 12.85 15.46
CA TYR A 254 -0.65 13.20 16.84
C TYR A 254 0.45 12.83 17.83
N ILE A 255 1.10 11.66 17.64
CA ILE A 255 2.22 11.23 18.52
C ILE A 255 3.39 12.21 18.41
N TYR A 256 3.82 12.55 17.21
CA TYR A 256 4.99 13.40 17.06
C TYR A 256 4.69 14.88 17.27
N ILE A 257 3.56 15.39 16.75
CA ILE A 257 3.26 16.82 16.81
C ILE A 257 2.70 17.21 18.18
N ASP A 258 1.66 16.49 18.66
CA ASP A 258 0.96 16.89 19.89
C ASP A 258 1.61 16.30 21.15
N PHE A 259 1.94 14.99 21.15
CA PHE A 259 2.48 14.35 22.35
C PHE A 259 3.97 14.68 22.57
N PHE A 260 4.81 14.58 21.52
CA PHE A 260 6.24 14.90 21.65
C PHE A 260 6.59 16.38 21.36
N GLY A 261 5.69 17.14 20.78
CA GLY A 261 5.87 18.57 20.50
C GLY A 261 6.95 18.89 19.46
N VAL A 262 7.29 17.94 18.55
CA VAL A 262 8.36 18.16 17.56
C VAL A 262 7.91 18.92 16.32
N GLY A 263 6.63 19.26 16.23
CA GLY A 263 6.03 19.97 15.08
C GLY A 263 5.97 19.15 13.79
N GLU A 264 5.42 19.75 12.73
CA GLU A 264 5.21 19.06 11.45
C GLU A 264 6.52 18.64 10.78
N ALA A 265 7.57 19.46 10.88
CA ALA A 265 8.88 19.15 10.29
C ALA A 265 9.53 17.95 11.01
N GLY A 266 9.43 17.88 12.35
CA GLY A 266 9.90 16.76 13.14
C GLY A 266 9.11 15.48 12.81
N TYR A 267 7.78 15.55 12.74
CA TYR A 267 6.96 14.42 12.31
C TYR A 267 7.39 13.90 10.94
N SER A 268 7.52 14.78 9.94
CA SER A 268 7.91 14.40 8.59
C SER A 268 9.29 13.74 8.54
N LEU A 269 10.24 14.20 9.36
CA LEU A 269 11.56 13.60 9.48
C LEU A 269 11.49 12.18 10.06
N PHE A 270 10.83 11.99 11.20
CA PHE A 270 10.73 10.70 11.86
C PHE A 270 9.93 9.69 11.02
N PHE A 271 8.82 10.13 10.41
CA PHE A 271 8.03 9.30 9.50
C PHE A 271 8.85 8.89 8.26
N GLY A 272 9.59 9.84 7.68
CA GLY A 272 10.46 9.57 6.53
C GLY A 272 11.58 8.58 6.86
N ILE A 273 12.22 8.71 8.04
CA ILE A 273 13.23 7.75 8.52
C ILE A 273 12.60 6.35 8.67
N ALA A 274 11.44 6.23 9.31
CA ALA A 274 10.76 4.96 9.48
C ALA A 274 10.40 4.32 8.13
N ALA A 275 9.88 5.10 7.18
CA ALA A 275 9.55 4.63 5.84
C ALA A 275 10.78 4.15 5.06
N LEU A 276 11.90 4.88 5.11
CA LEU A 276 13.15 4.46 4.46
C LEU A 276 13.73 3.20 5.09
N LEU A 277 13.72 3.09 6.42
CA LEU A 277 14.20 1.89 7.11
C LEU A 277 13.35 0.66 6.75
N THR A 278 12.03 0.82 6.62
CA THR A 278 11.12 -0.25 6.20
C THR A 278 11.53 -0.88 4.86
N ALA A 279 12.12 -0.08 3.94
CA ALA A 279 12.62 -0.57 2.67
C ALA A 279 13.75 -1.61 2.79
N ALA A 280 14.44 -1.67 3.95
CA ALA A 280 15.46 -2.68 4.21
C ALA A 280 14.88 -4.07 4.52
N GLY A 281 13.60 -4.15 4.92
CA GLY A 281 12.97 -5.40 5.36
C GLY A 281 13.11 -6.57 4.39
N PRO A 282 12.74 -6.44 3.10
CA PRO A 282 12.86 -7.52 2.13
C PRO A 282 14.29 -8.09 2.00
N PHE A 283 15.32 -7.25 2.15
CA PHE A 283 16.71 -7.68 2.09
C PHE A 283 17.11 -8.54 3.30
N ILE A 284 16.48 -8.32 4.46
CA ILE A 284 16.68 -9.15 5.65
C ILE A 284 16.21 -10.58 5.37
N TRP A 285 15.02 -10.76 4.80
CA TRP A 285 14.57 -12.08 4.38
C TRP A 285 15.56 -12.73 3.42
N LEU A 286 15.98 -12.00 2.39
CA LEU A 286 16.93 -12.52 1.39
C LEU A 286 18.24 -12.98 2.03
N ALA A 287 18.76 -12.22 3.00
CA ALA A 287 19.99 -12.56 3.72
C ALA A 287 19.83 -13.80 4.63
N PHE A 288 18.67 -13.99 5.24
CA PHE A 288 18.43 -15.08 6.19
C PHE A 288 17.73 -16.30 5.59
N SER A 289 17.21 -16.23 4.36
CA SER A 289 16.48 -17.32 3.71
C SER A 289 17.29 -18.62 3.56
N HIS A 290 18.63 -18.52 3.51
CA HIS A 290 19.53 -19.69 3.39
C HIS A 290 19.78 -20.42 4.72
N VAL A 291 19.53 -19.78 5.86
CA VAL A 291 19.87 -20.31 7.18
C VAL A 291 18.66 -20.58 8.07
N THR A 292 17.46 -20.17 7.63
CA THR A 292 16.24 -20.33 8.41
C THR A 292 15.08 -20.84 7.55
N THR A 293 14.13 -21.53 8.18
CA THR A 293 12.89 -21.93 7.53
C THR A 293 11.83 -20.84 7.63
N ALA A 294 10.88 -20.80 6.69
CA ALA A 294 9.76 -19.88 6.72
C ALA A 294 8.99 -19.96 8.05
N LYS A 295 8.81 -21.15 8.60
CA LYS A 295 8.18 -21.39 9.89
C LYS A 295 8.91 -20.71 11.04
N ARG A 296 10.24 -20.90 11.14
CA ARG A 296 11.06 -20.28 12.20
C ARG A 296 11.10 -18.77 12.04
N PHE A 297 11.27 -18.30 10.81
CA PHE A 297 11.35 -16.87 10.53
C PHE A 297 10.03 -16.16 10.89
N THR A 298 8.87 -16.70 10.48
CA THR A 298 7.54 -16.16 10.87
C THR A 298 7.40 -16.09 12.39
N THR A 299 7.78 -17.16 13.10
CA THR A 299 7.69 -17.19 14.56
C THR A 299 8.59 -16.12 15.19
N ILE A 300 9.83 -15.97 14.70
CA ILE A 300 10.76 -14.93 15.17
C ILE A 300 10.18 -13.54 14.96
N LEU A 301 9.63 -13.25 13.78
CA LEU A 301 9.05 -11.94 13.48
C LEU A 301 7.86 -11.61 14.40
N ILE A 302 6.97 -12.57 14.66
CA ILE A 302 5.82 -12.38 15.54
C ILE A 302 6.29 -12.13 16.98
N VAL A 303 7.22 -12.95 17.51
CA VAL A 303 7.75 -12.79 18.88
C VAL A 303 8.50 -11.47 19.02
N LEU A 304 9.32 -11.10 18.04
CA LEU A 304 10.02 -9.82 18.01
C LEU A 304 9.01 -8.65 18.02
N ALA A 305 7.95 -8.73 17.24
CA ALA A 305 6.91 -7.70 17.17
C ALA A 305 6.16 -7.55 18.50
N ILE A 306 5.88 -8.66 19.21
CA ILE A 306 5.33 -8.61 20.58
C ILE A 306 6.31 -7.89 21.53
N ALA A 307 7.58 -8.29 21.52
CA ALA A 307 8.60 -7.68 22.38
C ALA A 307 8.74 -6.18 22.10
N LEU A 308 8.74 -5.76 20.85
CA LEU A 308 8.78 -4.34 20.45
C LEU A 308 7.52 -3.59 20.90
N GLY A 309 6.34 -4.21 20.81
CA GLY A 309 5.09 -3.62 21.32
C GLY A 309 5.16 -3.38 22.85
N VAL A 310 5.63 -4.37 23.61
CA VAL A 310 5.85 -4.23 25.04
C VAL A 310 6.91 -3.15 25.36
N ALA A 311 7.98 -3.08 24.56
CA ALA A 311 9.01 -2.05 24.70
C ALA A 311 8.46 -0.64 24.44
N ILE A 312 7.57 -0.49 23.42
CA ILE A 312 6.89 0.80 23.18
C ILE A 312 6.01 1.20 24.37
N ILE A 313 5.28 0.26 24.96
CA ILE A 313 4.46 0.53 26.16
C ILE A 313 5.36 1.01 27.33
N ALA A 314 6.52 0.37 27.52
CA ALA A 314 7.40 0.64 28.66
C ALA A 314 8.23 1.92 28.49
N VAL A 315 8.82 2.12 27.32
CA VAL A 315 9.82 3.20 27.12
C VAL A 315 9.57 4.06 25.90
N GLY A 316 8.60 3.73 25.05
CA GLY A 316 8.31 4.47 23.80
C GLY A 316 7.93 5.93 24.04
N GLY A 317 7.28 6.24 25.17
CA GLY A 317 6.92 7.61 25.55
C GLY A 317 8.08 8.47 26.09
N SER A 318 9.28 7.91 26.28
CA SER A 318 10.42 8.63 26.85
C SER A 318 11.03 9.67 25.90
N SER A 319 11.01 9.43 24.59
CA SER A 319 11.49 10.38 23.60
C SER A 319 10.99 10.02 22.19
N PRO A 320 10.90 11.00 21.25
CA PRO A 320 10.51 10.75 19.87
C PRO A 320 11.49 9.81 19.16
N VAL A 321 12.76 9.82 19.51
CA VAL A 321 13.80 8.93 18.96
C VAL A 321 13.59 7.49 19.41
N ALA A 322 13.29 7.26 20.71
CA ALA A 322 13.02 5.93 21.24
C ALA A 322 11.79 5.30 20.56
N PHE A 323 10.72 6.08 20.45
CA PHE A 323 9.52 5.62 19.75
C PHE A 323 9.80 5.31 18.27
N CYS A 324 10.48 6.22 17.55
CA CYS A 324 10.86 6.00 16.15
C CYS A 324 11.71 4.74 15.97
N ALA A 325 12.71 4.52 16.81
CA ALA A 325 13.59 3.36 16.72
C ALA A 325 12.83 2.04 16.93
N LEU A 326 11.99 1.98 17.96
CA LEU A 326 11.20 0.78 18.28
C LEU A 326 10.15 0.50 17.19
N PHE A 327 9.44 1.54 16.74
CA PHE A 327 8.44 1.38 15.69
C PHE A 327 9.08 1.04 14.35
N SER A 328 10.20 1.68 13.98
CA SER A 328 10.93 1.35 12.75
C SER A 328 11.43 -0.10 12.75
N ALA A 329 11.90 -0.61 13.88
CA ALA A 329 12.29 -2.02 14.01
C ALA A 329 11.10 -2.96 13.76
N PHE A 330 9.91 -2.61 14.25
CA PHE A 330 8.67 -3.35 13.93
C PHE A 330 8.32 -3.26 12.44
N ALA A 331 8.37 -2.06 11.85
CA ALA A 331 8.04 -1.85 10.43
C ALA A 331 9.01 -2.62 9.51
N VAL A 332 10.29 -2.68 9.87
CA VAL A 332 11.30 -3.50 9.18
C VAL A 332 10.98 -4.99 9.29
N ALA A 333 10.60 -5.46 10.49
CA ALA A 333 10.22 -6.86 10.71
C ALA A 333 8.97 -7.25 9.89
N GLU A 334 7.97 -6.38 9.86
CA GLU A 334 6.77 -6.53 9.03
C GLU A 334 7.13 -6.63 7.54
N ALA A 335 7.95 -5.69 7.05
CA ALA A 335 8.37 -5.66 5.65
C ALA A 335 9.25 -6.87 5.27
N ALA A 336 10.04 -7.41 6.19
CA ALA A 336 10.83 -8.63 5.97
C ALA A 336 9.94 -9.85 5.75
N GLY A 337 8.76 -9.89 6.36
CA GLY A 337 7.79 -10.96 6.20
C GLY A 337 7.09 -10.97 4.84
N ARG A 338 6.85 -9.80 4.25
CA ARG A 338 5.97 -9.64 3.07
C ARG A 338 6.33 -10.53 1.87
N PRO A 339 7.59 -10.59 1.40
CA PRO A 339 7.92 -11.32 0.17
C PRO A 339 7.63 -12.82 0.27
N TYR A 340 8.10 -13.48 1.31
CA TYR A 340 7.92 -14.92 1.42
C TYR A 340 6.48 -15.31 1.81
N MET A 341 5.80 -14.51 2.66
CA MET A 341 4.39 -14.71 2.98
C MET A 341 3.51 -14.61 1.72
N MET A 342 3.80 -13.62 0.87
CA MET A 342 3.13 -13.47 -0.42
C MET A 342 3.40 -14.68 -1.33
N ASN A 343 4.64 -15.15 -1.38
CA ASN A 343 5.02 -16.31 -2.19
C ASN A 343 4.27 -17.58 -1.74
N ILE A 344 4.22 -17.87 -0.43
CA ILE A 344 3.46 -19.01 0.13
C ILE A 344 1.99 -18.95 -0.28
N LEU A 345 1.36 -17.78 -0.15
CA LEU A 345 -0.04 -17.59 -0.53
C LEU A 345 -0.27 -17.78 -2.03
N LEU A 346 0.64 -17.27 -2.87
CA LEU A 346 0.54 -17.45 -4.32
C LEU A 346 0.77 -18.90 -4.73
N GLU A 347 1.68 -19.62 -4.07
CA GLU A 347 1.89 -21.06 -4.32
C GLU A 347 0.67 -21.89 -3.94
N GLN A 348 -0.03 -21.54 -2.86
CA GLN A 348 -1.28 -22.19 -2.48
C GLN A 348 -2.38 -21.98 -3.52
N ALA A 349 -2.39 -20.85 -4.20
CA ALA A 349 -3.41 -20.44 -5.18
C ALA A 349 -2.89 -20.38 -6.62
N LYS A 350 -1.97 -21.25 -7.03
CA LYS A 350 -1.30 -21.24 -8.36
C LYS A 350 -2.23 -21.06 -9.55
N ARG A 351 -3.41 -21.69 -9.54
CA ARG A 351 -4.39 -21.63 -10.64
C ARG A 351 -5.10 -20.28 -10.75
N ASN A 352 -5.14 -19.49 -9.67
CA ASN A 352 -5.87 -18.21 -9.56
C ASN A 352 -5.01 -17.11 -8.92
N ALA A 353 -3.73 -17.01 -9.31
CA ALA A 353 -2.76 -16.08 -8.72
C ALA A 353 -3.23 -14.61 -8.74
N GLY A 354 -3.93 -14.19 -9.80
CA GLY A 354 -4.50 -12.84 -9.89
C GLY A 354 -5.58 -12.58 -8.83
N ALA A 355 -6.52 -13.53 -8.66
CA ALA A 355 -7.56 -13.44 -7.64
C ALA A 355 -6.94 -13.53 -6.23
N ALA A 356 -5.92 -14.37 -6.03
CA ALA A 356 -5.20 -14.46 -4.76
C ALA A 356 -4.54 -13.13 -4.39
N SER A 357 -3.82 -12.51 -5.31
CA SER A 357 -3.18 -11.19 -5.09
C SER A 357 -4.21 -10.11 -4.75
N ALA A 358 -5.33 -10.07 -5.45
CA ALA A 358 -6.42 -9.12 -5.18
C ALA A 358 -7.04 -9.35 -3.79
N LEU A 359 -7.29 -10.63 -3.42
CA LEU A 359 -7.83 -10.99 -2.12
C LEU A 359 -6.85 -10.64 -0.98
N MET A 360 -5.54 -10.94 -1.16
CA MET A 360 -4.50 -10.57 -0.20
C MET A 360 -4.48 -9.05 0.07
N ASN A 361 -4.47 -8.25 -0.98
CA ASN A 361 -4.47 -6.79 -0.83
C ASN A 361 -5.73 -6.28 -0.15
N CYS A 362 -6.91 -6.81 -0.53
CA CYS A 362 -8.18 -6.41 0.05
C CYS A 362 -8.26 -6.75 1.55
N VAL A 363 -7.90 -7.99 1.93
CA VAL A 363 -7.95 -8.45 3.33
C VAL A 363 -6.91 -7.69 4.18
N ARG A 364 -5.67 -7.55 3.71
CA ARG A 364 -4.62 -6.80 4.43
C ARG A 364 -5.05 -5.34 4.66
N THR A 365 -5.53 -4.67 3.62
CA THR A 365 -6.02 -3.28 3.75
C THR A 365 -7.22 -3.20 4.69
N GLY A 366 -8.19 -4.12 4.58
CA GLY A 366 -9.34 -4.15 5.46
C GLY A 366 -8.96 -4.35 6.93
N VAL A 367 -8.07 -5.30 7.23
CA VAL A 367 -7.52 -5.54 8.58
C VAL A 367 -6.73 -4.30 9.06
N GLY A 368 -5.95 -3.69 8.17
CA GLY A 368 -5.24 -2.44 8.48
C GLY A 368 -6.18 -1.28 8.82
N CYS A 369 -7.31 -1.13 8.10
CA CYS A 369 -8.32 -0.13 8.43
C CYS A 369 -8.94 -0.35 9.82
N ILE A 370 -9.13 -1.62 10.25
CA ILE A 370 -9.52 -1.92 11.64
C ILE A 370 -8.46 -1.37 12.60
N GLY A 371 -7.18 -1.55 12.29
CA GLY A 371 -6.08 -0.99 13.08
C GLY A 371 -6.13 0.53 13.19
N MET A 372 -6.43 1.24 12.09
CA MET A 372 -6.60 2.70 12.10
C MET A 372 -7.75 3.14 13.01
N VAL A 373 -8.90 2.44 12.94
CA VAL A 373 -10.05 2.73 13.81
C VAL A 373 -9.70 2.48 15.28
N LEU A 374 -9.06 1.36 15.58
CA LEU A 374 -8.65 1.02 16.95
C LEU A 374 -7.61 2.01 17.49
N ALA A 375 -6.66 2.45 16.66
CA ALA A 375 -5.66 3.43 17.06
C ALA A 375 -6.25 4.81 17.37
N ALA A 376 -7.32 5.21 16.67
CA ALA A 376 -8.03 6.47 16.88
C ALA A 376 -8.98 6.48 18.09
N LEU A 377 -9.11 5.38 18.83
CA LEU A 377 -9.86 5.35 20.07
C LEU A 377 -9.19 6.28 21.11
N PRO A 378 -9.94 6.77 22.12
CA PRO A 378 -9.43 7.69 23.12
C PRO A 378 -8.49 6.98 24.11
N TRP A 379 -7.31 6.62 23.64
CA TRP A 379 -6.22 6.16 24.49
C TRP A 379 -5.73 7.33 25.35
N GLY A 380 -5.42 7.11 26.61
CA GLY A 380 -4.83 8.17 27.43
C GLY A 380 -3.51 8.72 26.85
N ASN A 381 -2.87 7.93 25.97
CA ASN A 381 -1.67 8.26 25.21
C ASN A 381 -1.61 7.38 23.94
N TYR A 382 -1.48 7.98 22.76
CA TYR A 382 -1.40 7.24 21.49
C TYR A 382 -0.15 6.36 21.36
N VAL A 383 0.97 6.73 21.99
CA VAL A 383 2.15 5.85 22.06
C VAL A 383 1.82 4.54 22.76
N PHE A 384 1.12 4.62 23.90
CA PHE A 384 0.62 3.45 24.61
C PHE A 384 -0.36 2.65 23.75
N GLY A 385 -1.31 3.32 23.08
CA GLY A 385 -2.29 2.69 22.17
C GLY A 385 -1.63 1.88 21.05
N VAL A 386 -0.64 2.46 20.37
CA VAL A 386 0.14 1.76 19.32
C VAL A 386 0.88 0.57 19.90
N GLY A 387 1.52 0.71 21.05
CA GLY A 387 2.20 -0.39 21.74
C GLY A 387 1.25 -1.54 22.10
N VAL A 388 0.05 -1.23 22.60
CA VAL A 388 -0.99 -2.24 22.89
C VAL A 388 -1.46 -2.93 21.61
N LEU A 389 -1.75 -2.18 20.54
CA LEU A 389 -2.16 -2.76 19.26
C LEU A 389 -1.08 -3.70 18.70
N MET A 390 0.20 -3.34 18.84
CA MET A 390 1.30 -4.21 18.46
C MET A 390 1.33 -5.48 19.32
N ALA A 391 1.37 -5.33 20.65
CA ALA A 391 1.51 -6.46 21.56
C ALA A 391 0.32 -7.42 21.47
N VAL A 392 -0.91 -6.90 21.54
CA VAL A 392 -2.14 -7.70 21.51
C VAL A 392 -2.41 -8.25 20.11
N GLY A 393 -2.27 -7.44 19.06
CA GLY A 393 -2.44 -7.89 17.67
C GLY A 393 -1.46 -9.00 17.31
N MET A 394 -0.19 -8.88 17.73
CA MET A 394 0.83 -9.90 17.49
C MET A 394 0.66 -11.12 18.40
N ALA A 395 0.15 -10.97 19.64
CA ALA A 395 -0.22 -12.12 20.47
C ALA A 395 -1.37 -12.92 19.83
N ALA A 396 -2.36 -12.25 19.27
CA ALA A 396 -3.43 -12.90 18.49
C ALA A 396 -2.86 -13.59 17.22
N ALA A 397 -1.91 -12.94 16.53
CA ALA A 397 -1.21 -13.54 15.39
C ALA A 397 -0.42 -14.79 15.80
N LEU A 398 0.25 -14.78 16.96
CA LEU A 398 0.96 -15.93 17.50
C LEU A 398 0.00 -17.09 17.82
N ALA A 399 -1.11 -16.80 18.48
CA ALA A 399 -2.13 -17.81 18.77
C ALA A 399 -2.70 -18.42 17.48
N GLY A 400 -3.07 -17.60 16.50
CA GLY A 400 -3.52 -18.05 15.18
C GLY A 400 -2.45 -18.86 14.43
N TRP A 401 -1.18 -18.44 14.52
CA TRP A 401 -0.04 -19.15 13.93
C TRP A 401 0.15 -20.55 14.55
N ILE A 402 0.14 -20.63 15.88
CA ILE A 402 0.24 -21.92 16.60
C ILE A 402 -0.95 -22.82 16.25
N ALA A 403 -2.17 -22.28 16.21
CA ALA A 403 -3.35 -23.03 15.82
C ALA A 403 -3.24 -23.57 14.38
N LEU A 404 -2.74 -22.73 13.44
CA LEU A 404 -2.50 -23.12 12.06
C LEU A 404 -1.46 -24.22 11.93
N LEU A 405 -0.35 -24.13 12.66
CA LEU A 405 0.69 -25.17 12.68
C LEU A 405 0.20 -26.50 13.25
N ARG A 406 -0.75 -26.48 14.20
CA ARG A 406 -1.39 -27.66 14.78
C ARG A 406 -2.53 -28.21 13.92
N SER A 407 -3.07 -27.39 13.02
CA SER A 407 -4.18 -27.81 12.17
C SER A 407 -3.72 -28.77 11.06
N CYS A 408 -4.65 -29.59 10.54
CA CYS A 408 -4.41 -30.41 9.36
C CYS A 408 -4.53 -29.64 8.04
N ALA A 409 -4.71 -28.30 8.08
CA ALA A 409 -4.79 -27.49 6.87
C ALA A 409 -3.45 -27.54 6.11
N PRO A 410 -3.44 -27.95 4.84
CA PRO A 410 -2.23 -28.00 4.06
C PRO A 410 -1.78 -26.57 3.74
N LEU A 411 -0.53 -26.25 4.09
CA LEU A 411 0.15 -25.02 3.62
C LEU A 411 1.38 -25.45 2.85
N ALA A 412 1.39 -25.19 1.55
CA ALA A 412 2.54 -25.43 0.71
C ALA A 412 3.76 -24.67 1.28
N GLY A 413 4.89 -25.34 1.45
CA GLY A 413 6.15 -24.74 1.91
C GLY A 413 6.32 -24.52 3.42
N ILE A 414 5.34 -24.87 4.27
CA ILE A 414 5.46 -24.70 5.73
C ILE A 414 5.56 -26.02 6.50
N LYS A 415 5.07 -27.13 5.95
CA LYS A 415 5.01 -28.43 6.64
C LYS A 415 6.28 -29.26 6.57
N GLU A 416 7.18 -28.97 5.70
CA GLU A 416 8.46 -29.66 5.57
C GLU A 416 9.59 -28.76 6.03
N ASP A 417 10.52 -29.33 6.82
CA ASP A 417 11.73 -28.64 7.31
C ASP A 417 12.74 -28.36 6.16
N GLU A 418 12.28 -28.31 4.94
CA GLU A 418 13.08 -27.93 3.79
C GLU A 418 13.37 -26.43 3.83
N ALA A 419 14.65 -26.09 3.82
CA ALA A 419 15.10 -24.74 3.53
C ALA A 419 14.44 -24.29 2.22
N VAL A 420 13.61 -23.25 2.27
CA VAL A 420 12.98 -22.72 1.06
C VAL A 420 14.11 -22.30 0.14
N SER A 421 14.30 -23.06 -0.95
CA SER A 421 15.26 -22.68 -1.98
C SER A 421 14.91 -21.29 -2.48
N PRO A 422 15.86 -20.35 -2.58
CA PRO A 422 15.58 -18.97 -2.97
C PRO A 422 15.07 -18.81 -4.41
N TRP A 423 14.98 -19.89 -5.23
CA TRP A 423 14.53 -19.85 -6.66
C TRP A 423 13.88 -21.15 -7.08
#